data_1423b03caf47d4bfd46bbd3e623c39e0
#
_entry.id   1423b03caf47d4bfd46bbd3e623c39e0
#
_cell.length_a   1.000
_cell.length_b   1.000
_cell.length_c   1.000
_cell.angle_alpha   90.00
_cell.angle_beta   90.00
_cell.angle_gamma   90.00
#
_symmetry.space_group_name_H-M   'P 1'
#
loop_
_entity.id
_entity.type
_entity.pdbx_description
1 polymer ?
#
loop_
_entity_poly.entity_id
_entity_poly.type
_entity_poly.pdbx_seq_one_letter_code
_entity_poly.pdbx_strand_id
1 'polypeptide(L)'
;MSKKRWIWLSAIALVLIVVIGLVTNRVLTRESNFETYEVTPTSVVKTVAANGQLAETQLLAYGPSEQPVQLAANGSIAIPAQFGVSLEISSIEVSVGDKVADGDLLFTYRNQFGLNTRVTAQSAGVVRTVDTAEGLRTSSQVVSIGSNKPIVSVFASEYDADLLDLSQKATIELDAINAVFEGAVISIGQVANSVSGIKQYEVLVEVKKIPAGARFGMSATAEIEVERADDVLAIPMSALIGELPEVQILRNDSGGASEVETVTVVLGIKGDSLVEITSGIAAGDLVITGIDGKIPAEIQFGPPRGAGNNG
;
A
#
# COMPACT_ATOMS: atom_id res chain seq x y z
N MET A 1 -43.62 -42.74 59.42
CA MET A 1 -42.47 -42.23 58.71
C MET A 1 -41.68 -41.35 59.67
N SER A 2 -40.40 -41.67 59.92
CA SER A 2 -39.61 -41.05 60.97
C SER A 2 -39.22 -39.57 60.62
N LYS A 3 -39.33 -38.72 61.68
CA LYS A 3 -38.97 -37.29 61.60
C LYS A 3 -37.59 -37.05 60.95
N LYS A 4 -36.69 -38.00 61.00
CA LYS A 4 -35.35 -37.92 60.32
C LYS A 4 -35.42 -37.91 58.80
N ARG A 5 -36.38 -38.61 58.15
CA ARG A 5 -36.56 -38.62 56.69
C ARG A 5 -37.05 -37.27 56.18
N TRP A 6 -37.84 -36.54 56.93
CA TRP A 6 -38.31 -35.22 56.54
C TRP A 6 -37.23 -34.15 56.57
N ILE A 7 -36.31 -34.22 57.56
CA ILE A 7 -35.17 -33.31 57.69
C ILE A 7 -34.24 -33.52 56.53
N TRP A 8 -33.95 -34.75 56.07
CA TRP A 8 -33.15 -35.03 54.92
C TRP A 8 -33.74 -34.55 53.59
N LEU A 9 -35.04 -34.68 53.43
CA LEU A 9 -35.78 -34.19 52.25
C LEU A 9 -35.78 -32.66 52.17
N SER A 10 -35.94 -31.97 53.30
CA SER A 10 -35.84 -30.50 53.32
C SER A 10 -34.44 -29.97 53.07
N ALA A 11 -33.40 -30.68 53.54
CA ALA A 11 -32.01 -30.33 53.24
C ALA A 11 -31.67 -30.50 51.75
N ILE A 12 -32.16 -31.58 51.12
CA ILE A 12 -31.96 -31.83 49.68
C ILE A 12 -32.73 -30.77 48.86
N ALA A 13 -33.94 -30.40 49.24
CA ALA A 13 -34.72 -29.35 48.57
C ALA A 13 -34.03 -27.98 48.67
N LEU A 14 -33.43 -27.65 49.81
CA LEU A 14 -32.68 -26.39 50.00
C LEU A 14 -31.41 -26.36 49.15
N VAL A 15 -30.67 -27.46 49.08
CA VAL A 15 -29.51 -27.59 48.22
C VAL A 15 -29.88 -27.47 46.73
N LEU A 16 -30.99 -28.08 46.31
CA LEU A 16 -31.51 -27.96 44.95
C LEU A 16 -31.88 -26.51 44.58
N ILE A 17 -32.55 -25.79 45.51
CA ILE A 17 -32.90 -24.37 45.33
C ILE A 17 -31.62 -23.51 45.20
N VAL A 18 -30.61 -23.77 46.04
CA VAL A 18 -29.34 -23.05 45.99
C VAL A 18 -28.59 -23.37 44.69
N VAL A 19 -28.57 -24.64 44.27
CA VAL A 19 -27.93 -25.04 43.00
C VAL A 19 -28.68 -24.46 41.79
N ILE A 20 -30.02 -24.48 41.80
CA ILE A 20 -30.81 -23.84 40.74
C ILE A 20 -30.59 -22.32 40.73
N GLY A 21 -30.51 -21.67 41.88
CA GLY A 21 -30.22 -20.26 42.02
C GLY A 21 -28.82 -19.89 41.52
N LEU A 22 -27.81 -20.72 41.80
CA LEU A 22 -26.45 -20.56 41.29
C LEU A 22 -26.34 -20.82 39.78
N VAL A 23 -27.07 -21.81 39.26
CA VAL A 23 -27.08 -22.12 37.81
C VAL A 23 -27.83 -21.04 37.03
N THR A 24 -28.98 -20.57 37.54
CA THR A 24 -29.75 -19.48 36.92
C THR A 24 -28.95 -18.17 36.97
N ASN A 25 -28.26 -17.87 38.06
CA ASN A 25 -27.40 -16.69 38.13
C ASN A 25 -26.21 -16.79 37.16
N ARG A 26 -25.61 -17.97 36.97
CA ARG A 26 -24.53 -18.17 35.95
C ARG A 26 -25.01 -18.14 34.49
N VAL A 27 -26.27 -18.52 34.25
CA VAL A 27 -26.87 -18.49 32.91
C VAL A 27 -27.33 -17.08 32.54
N LEU A 28 -27.75 -16.27 33.54
CA LEU A 28 -28.19 -14.90 33.34
C LEU A 28 -27.07 -13.88 33.30
N THR A 29 -25.86 -14.21 33.76
CA THR A 29 -24.65 -13.34 33.70
C THR A 29 -23.62 -13.86 32.68
N ARG A 30 -24.06 -14.31 31.52
CA ARG A 30 -23.15 -14.28 30.35
C ARG A 30 -23.12 -12.83 29.89
N GLU A 31 -22.22 -12.06 30.47
CA GLU A 31 -21.78 -10.81 29.88
C GLU A 31 -21.19 -11.18 28.52
N SER A 32 -21.87 -10.83 27.45
CA SER A 32 -21.30 -10.88 26.10
C SER A 32 -20.17 -9.87 26.13
N ASN A 33 -18.93 -10.31 26.05
CA ASN A 33 -17.80 -9.41 25.91
C ASN A 33 -17.87 -8.81 24.50
N PHE A 34 -18.42 -7.61 24.41
CA PHE A 34 -18.42 -6.85 23.17
C PHE A 34 -17.04 -6.20 22.99
N GLU A 35 -16.45 -6.42 21.85
CA GLU A 35 -15.36 -5.58 21.37
C GLU A 35 -15.97 -4.30 20.83
N THR A 36 -15.62 -3.14 21.41
CA THR A 36 -16.20 -1.86 21.05
C THR A 36 -15.12 -0.89 20.55
N TYR A 37 -15.53 -0.04 19.64
CA TYR A 37 -14.73 1.08 19.15
C TYR A 37 -15.45 2.39 19.52
N GLU A 38 -14.75 3.29 20.19
CA GLU A 38 -15.28 4.62 20.51
C GLU A 38 -15.17 5.52 19.28
N VAL A 39 -16.29 6.08 18.85
CA VAL A 39 -16.35 6.98 17.71
C VAL A 39 -15.73 8.32 18.07
N THR A 40 -14.60 8.62 17.46
CA THR A 40 -13.89 9.89 17.62
C THR A 40 -13.60 10.52 16.28
N PRO A 41 -13.54 11.87 16.19
CA PRO A 41 -13.08 12.52 14.98
C PRO A 41 -11.67 12.05 14.61
N THR A 42 -11.49 11.61 13.37
CA THR A 42 -10.21 11.10 12.87
C THR A 42 -10.11 11.33 11.36
N SER A 43 -8.96 11.00 10.77
CA SER A 43 -8.78 11.07 9.33
C SER A 43 -9.11 9.73 8.68
N VAL A 44 -9.88 9.76 7.62
CA VAL A 44 -10.14 8.61 6.73
C VAL A 44 -9.39 8.84 5.43
N VAL A 45 -8.54 7.90 5.06
CA VAL A 45 -7.74 7.95 3.84
C VAL A 45 -8.00 6.70 3.03
N LYS A 46 -8.19 6.89 1.73
CA LYS A 46 -8.24 5.82 0.75
C LYS A 46 -7.00 5.90 -0.11
N THR A 47 -6.27 4.81 -0.22
CA THR A 47 -5.05 4.73 -1.00
C THR A 47 -5.17 3.75 -2.17
N VAL A 48 -4.33 3.97 -3.16
CA VAL A 48 -4.05 3.03 -4.25
C VAL A 48 -2.62 2.54 -4.07
N ALA A 49 -2.45 1.24 -3.90
CA ALA A 49 -1.15 0.60 -3.81
C ALA A 49 -0.63 0.22 -5.20
N ALA A 50 0.55 0.70 -5.55
CA ALA A 50 1.20 0.40 -6.81
C ALA A 50 2.64 -0.04 -6.58
N ASN A 51 3.03 -1.12 -7.27
CA ASN A 51 4.38 -1.68 -7.15
C ASN A 51 5.28 -1.20 -8.29
N GLY A 52 6.55 -1.04 -7.99
CA GLY A 52 7.55 -0.59 -8.95
C GLY A 52 8.95 -0.59 -8.40
N GLN A 53 9.72 0.45 -8.71
CA GLN A 53 11.11 0.54 -8.29
C GLN A 53 11.59 1.99 -8.15
N LEU A 54 12.63 2.17 -7.35
CA LEU A 54 13.38 3.42 -7.26
C LEU A 54 14.17 3.62 -8.55
N ALA A 55 13.95 4.73 -9.24
CA ALA A 55 14.54 5.06 -10.53
C ALA A 55 15.09 6.50 -10.55
N GLU A 56 15.61 6.91 -11.68
CA GLU A 56 16.04 8.29 -11.95
C GLU A 56 15.19 8.90 -13.05
N THR A 57 14.99 10.20 -13.00
CA THR A 57 14.23 10.92 -14.05
C THR A 57 14.88 10.81 -15.43
N GLN A 58 16.19 10.67 -15.48
CA GLN A 58 16.95 10.55 -16.71
C GLN A 58 18.13 9.62 -16.51
N LEU A 59 18.27 8.66 -17.39
CA LEU A 59 19.42 7.79 -17.51
C LEU A 59 19.82 7.73 -18.99
N LEU A 60 21.01 8.23 -19.31
CA LEU A 60 21.55 8.29 -20.67
C LEU A 60 22.65 7.24 -20.86
N ALA A 61 22.52 6.43 -21.90
CA ALA A 61 23.55 5.49 -22.32
C ALA A 61 24.38 6.09 -23.46
N TYR A 62 25.68 6.10 -23.29
CA TYR A 62 26.65 6.56 -24.27
C TYR A 62 27.42 5.37 -24.84
N GLY A 63 27.54 5.32 -26.15
CA GLY A 63 28.28 4.31 -26.88
C GLY A 63 29.12 4.94 -27.99
N PRO A 64 29.74 4.15 -28.89
CA PRO A 64 30.53 4.66 -29.98
C PRO A 64 29.64 5.29 -31.07
N SER A 65 28.99 6.40 -30.71
CA SER A 65 28.10 7.23 -31.53
C SER A 65 28.15 8.68 -31.03
N GLU A 66 27.69 9.62 -31.82
CA GLU A 66 27.62 11.04 -31.45
C GLU A 66 26.46 11.37 -30.52
N GLN A 67 25.45 10.51 -30.47
CA GLN A 67 24.23 10.74 -29.69
C GLN A 67 24.05 9.65 -28.64
N PRO A 68 23.70 9.99 -27.38
CA PRO A 68 23.32 9.04 -26.38
C PRO A 68 21.91 8.48 -26.64
N VAL A 69 21.64 7.36 -26.05
CA VAL A 69 20.31 6.75 -26.03
C VAL A 69 19.67 6.97 -24.66
N GLN A 70 18.46 7.53 -24.64
CA GLN A 70 17.66 7.63 -23.42
C GLN A 70 17.21 6.22 -23.01
N LEU A 71 17.61 5.79 -21.83
CA LEU A 71 17.05 4.59 -21.21
C LEU A 71 15.73 4.95 -20.53
N ALA A 72 14.81 3.99 -20.42
CA ALA A 72 13.56 4.23 -19.74
C ALA A 72 13.79 4.66 -18.28
N ALA A 73 12.96 5.56 -17.77
CA ALA A 73 13.03 6.05 -16.39
C ALA A 73 12.93 4.95 -15.33
N ASN A 74 12.27 3.84 -15.67
CA ASN A 74 12.11 2.65 -14.82
C ASN A 74 13.39 1.81 -14.64
N GLY A 75 14.54 2.26 -15.20
CA GLY A 75 15.80 1.53 -15.08
C GLY A 75 15.81 0.15 -15.71
N SER A 76 14.81 -0.20 -16.51
CA SER A 76 14.74 -1.45 -17.26
C SER A 76 15.83 -1.46 -18.35
N ILE A 77 17.06 -1.67 -17.95
CA ILE A 77 18.15 -2.05 -18.85
C ILE A 77 17.99 -3.54 -19.13
N ALA A 78 16.95 -3.90 -19.82
CA ALA A 78 16.81 -5.29 -20.27
C ALA A 78 17.77 -5.61 -21.41
N ILE A 79 18.26 -4.59 -22.15
CA ILE A 79 19.16 -4.76 -23.29
C ILE A 79 20.13 -3.58 -23.30
N PRO A 80 21.45 -3.80 -23.25
CA PRO A 80 22.42 -2.73 -23.45
C PRO A 80 22.13 -2.00 -24.76
N ALA A 81 22.15 -0.66 -24.72
CA ALA A 81 21.93 0.14 -25.92
C ALA A 81 22.91 -0.26 -27.00
N GLN A 82 22.43 -0.50 -28.21
CA GLN A 82 23.26 -0.85 -29.37
C GLN A 82 23.48 0.40 -30.22
N PHE A 83 24.72 0.65 -30.55
CA PHE A 83 25.16 1.86 -31.26
C PHE A 83 25.66 1.57 -32.70
N GLY A 84 25.21 0.48 -33.28
CA GLY A 84 25.52 0.16 -34.68
C GLY A 84 26.82 -0.63 -34.87
N VAL A 85 27.87 -0.02 -35.39
CA VAL A 85 29.11 -0.73 -35.73
C VAL A 85 30.04 -0.89 -34.52
N SER A 86 30.65 -2.07 -34.37
CA SER A 86 31.63 -2.33 -33.33
C SER A 86 32.94 -1.53 -33.58
N LEU A 87 33.23 -0.59 -32.70
CA LEU A 87 34.38 0.31 -32.77
C LEU A 87 35.31 0.14 -31.56
N GLU A 88 36.58 0.42 -31.72
CA GLU A 88 37.61 0.28 -30.68
C GLU A 88 37.60 1.48 -29.75
N ILE A 89 37.52 1.24 -28.44
CA ILE A 89 37.58 2.26 -27.39
C ILE A 89 39.07 2.61 -27.18
N SER A 90 39.45 3.84 -27.44
CA SER A 90 40.83 4.31 -27.33
C SER A 90 41.19 4.73 -25.90
N SER A 91 40.28 5.41 -25.19
CA SER A 91 40.47 5.81 -23.80
C SER A 91 39.13 5.98 -23.09
N ILE A 92 39.11 5.83 -21.77
CA ILE A 92 37.95 6.08 -20.91
C ILE A 92 38.40 7.03 -19.80
N GLU A 93 37.76 8.21 -19.72
CA GLU A 93 38.22 9.31 -18.86
C GLU A 93 37.39 9.41 -17.55
N VAL A 94 36.40 8.54 -17.37
CA VAL A 94 35.49 8.57 -16.21
C VAL A 94 35.38 7.21 -15.53
N SER A 95 35.08 7.24 -14.23
CA SER A 95 34.88 6.07 -13.40
C SER A 95 33.45 6.08 -12.79
N VAL A 96 32.98 4.92 -12.40
CA VAL A 96 31.66 4.79 -11.71
C VAL A 96 31.65 5.65 -10.45
N GLY A 97 30.61 6.48 -10.31
CA GLY A 97 30.44 7.42 -9.21
C GLY A 97 30.92 8.83 -9.49
N ASP A 98 31.66 9.07 -10.57
CA ASP A 98 32.13 10.41 -10.94
C ASP A 98 30.95 11.32 -11.28
N LYS A 99 31.07 12.59 -10.85
CA LYS A 99 30.16 13.64 -11.26
C LYS A 99 30.67 14.29 -12.54
N VAL A 100 29.82 14.37 -13.53
CA VAL A 100 30.13 14.99 -14.82
C VAL A 100 29.22 16.18 -15.10
N ALA A 101 29.74 17.19 -15.74
CA ALA A 101 28.99 18.31 -16.26
C ALA A 101 28.69 18.10 -17.77
N ASP A 102 27.78 18.91 -18.30
CA ASP A 102 27.54 18.96 -19.75
C ASP A 102 28.81 19.35 -20.46
N GLY A 103 29.18 18.60 -21.51
CA GLY A 103 30.41 18.77 -22.30
C GLY A 103 31.65 18.03 -21.77
N ASP A 104 31.63 17.45 -20.58
CA ASP A 104 32.76 16.68 -20.05
C ASP A 104 33.08 15.47 -20.92
N LEU A 105 34.37 15.20 -21.13
CA LEU A 105 34.81 14.05 -21.91
C LEU A 105 34.60 12.76 -21.16
N LEU A 106 33.89 11.82 -21.78
CA LEU A 106 33.58 10.50 -21.19
C LEU A 106 34.57 9.43 -21.67
N PHE A 107 34.73 9.33 -22.98
CA PHE A 107 35.64 8.39 -23.62
C PHE A 107 35.94 8.80 -25.04
N THR A 108 36.94 8.14 -25.63
CA THR A 108 37.34 8.32 -27.03
C THR A 108 37.30 6.96 -27.73
N TYR A 109 36.78 6.92 -28.94
CA TYR A 109 36.77 5.71 -29.76
C TYR A 109 37.40 5.98 -31.12
N ARG A 110 37.95 4.92 -31.76
CA ARG A 110 38.48 4.99 -33.10
C ARG A 110 37.39 4.69 -34.11
N ASN A 111 37.05 5.68 -34.93
CA ASN A 111 36.00 5.52 -35.94
C ASN A 111 36.47 4.65 -37.12
N GLN A 112 35.58 4.40 -38.07
CA GLN A 112 35.86 3.56 -39.24
C GLN A 112 36.98 4.06 -40.15
N PHE A 113 37.34 5.35 -40.03
CA PHE A 113 38.46 5.97 -40.78
C PHE A 113 39.76 5.95 -39.98
N GLY A 114 39.83 5.34 -38.84
CA GLY A 114 40.98 5.26 -37.95
C GLY A 114 41.25 6.52 -37.12
N LEU A 115 40.31 7.48 -37.13
CA LEU A 115 40.43 8.72 -36.38
C LEU A 115 39.79 8.59 -34.99
N ASN A 116 40.43 9.24 -34.02
CA ASN A 116 39.86 9.31 -32.67
C ASN A 116 38.70 10.29 -32.63
N THR A 117 37.53 9.80 -32.20
CA THR A 117 36.32 10.57 -31.99
C THR A 117 36.02 10.65 -30.50
N ARG A 118 35.75 11.84 -30.01
CA ARG A 118 35.45 12.10 -28.58
C ARG A 118 33.96 12.02 -28.33
N VAL A 119 33.57 11.38 -27.22
CA VAL A 119 32.18 11.35 -26.73
C VAL A 119 32.15 12.14 -25.44
N THR A 120 31.27 13.13 -25.40
CA THR A 120 31.09 14.01 -24.25
C THR A 120 29.70 13.83 -23.63
N ALA A 121 29.57 14.14 -22.33
CA ALA A 121 28.31 14.18 -21.64
C ALA A 121 27.39 15.25 -22.26
N GLN A 122 26.12 14.93 -22.49
CA GLN A 122 25.10 15.87 -22.98
C GLN A 122 24.22 16.43 -21.86
N SER A 123 24.50 16.07 -20.63
CA SER A 123 23.88 16.62 -19.43
C SER A 123 24.72 16.35 -18.21
N ALA A 124 24.58 17.20 -17.19
CA ALA A 124 25.21 16.97 -15.91
C ALA A 124 24.57 15.75 -15.21
N GLY A 125 25.39 14.95 -14.52
CA GLY A 125 24.92 13.77 -13.82
C GLY A 125 26.00 13.02 -13.06
N VAL A 126 25.73 11.76 -12.77
CA VAL A 126 26.66 10.84 -12.09
C VAL A 126 26.83 9.60 -12.97
N VAL A 127 28.05 9.18 -13.18
CA VAL A 127 28.38 7.96 -13.91
C VAL A 127 27.86 6.75 -13.13
N ARG A 128 26.99 5.97 -13.76
CA ARG A 128 26.36 4.78 -13.15
C ARG A 128 27.08 3.49 -13.50
N THR A 129 27.44 3.35 -14.78
CA THR A 129 28.19 2.17 -15.26
C THR A 129 29.29 2.58 -16.20
N VAL A 130 30.32 1.75 -16.24
CA VAL A 130 31.34 1.70 -17.26
C VAL A 130 31.44 0.26 -17.70
N ASP A 131 30.93 -0.06 -18.90
CA ASP A 131 30.59 -1.45 -19.30
C ASP A 131 31.67 -2.04 -20.25
N THR A 132 32.76 -1.37 -20.46
CA THR A 132 33.84 -1.84 -21.32
C THR A 132 35.20 -1.37 -20.80
N ALA A 133 36.28 -1.72 -21.49
CA ALA A 133 37.64 -1.28 -21.19
C ALA A 133 38.33 -0.72 -22.44
N GLU A 134 39.43 0.02 -22.22
CA GLU A 134 40.29 0.53 -23.28
C GLU A 134 40.87 -0.61 -24.13
N GLY A 135 40.98 -0.38 -25.39
CA GLY A 135 41.48 -1.35 -26.38
C GLY A 135 40.44 -2.38 -26.84
N LEU A 136 39.30 -2.48 -26.18
CA LEU A 136 38.24 -3.39 -26.59
C LEU A 136 37.33 -2.79 -27.66
N ARG A 137 36.77 -3.65 -28.49
CA ARG A 137 35.78 -3.27 -29.51
C ARG A 137 34.38 -3.54 -29.01
N THR A 138 33.52 -2.55 -29.09
CA THR A 138 32.12 -2.69 -28.71
C THR A 138 31.19 -1.92 -29.66
N SER A 139 29.98 -2.42 -29.84
CA SER A 139 28.84 -1.70 -30.41
C SER A 139 27.75 -1.42 -29.37
N SER A 140 28.01 -1.78 -28.10
CA SER A 140 27.13 -1.60 -27.00
C SER A 140 27.45 -0.35 -26.20
N GLN A 141 26.66 -0.07 -25.19
CA GLN A 141 26.90 0.95 -24.18
C GLN A 141 28.32 0.87 -23.62
N VAL A 142 28.95 2.02 -23.45
CA VAL A 142 30.28 2.19 -22.83
C VAL A 142 30.13 2.81 -21.44
N VAL A 143 29.35 3.89 -21.33
CA VAL A 143 29.12 4.64 -20.09
C VAL A 143 27.63 4.92 -19.97
N SER A 144 27.08 4.87 -18.77
CA SER A 144 25.77 5.44 -18.48
C SER A 144 25.86 6.56 -17.44
N ILE A 145 25.04 7.60 -17.61
CA ILE A 145 24.97 8.77 -16.74
C ILE A 145 23.55 8.95 -16.29
N GLY A 146 23.34 8.96 -14.97
CA GLY A 146 22.06 9.24 -14.32
C GLY A 146 21.97 10.70 -13.85
N SER A 147 20.77 11.28 -13.91
CA SER A 147 20.50 12.66 -13.51
C SER A 147 20.65 12.93 -12.02
N ASN A 148 20.77 11.88 -11.21
CA ASN A 148 20.77 11.93 -9.74
C ASN A 148 19.51 12.62 -9.13
N LYS A 149 18.43 12.63 -9.88
CA LYS A 149 17.10 13.06 -9.41
C LYS A 149 16.25 11.82 -9.20
N PRO A 150 16.07 11.40 -7.94
CA PRO A 150 15.35 10.18 -7.65
C PRO A 150 13.85 10.34 -7.92
N ILE A 151 13.28 9.31 -8.49
CA ILE A 151 11.84 9.11 -8.64
C ILE A 151 11.52 7.67 -8.25
N VAL A 152 10.26 7.40 -7.95
CA VAL A 152 9.74 6.04 -7.89
C VAL A 152 8.81 5.85 -9.07
N SER A 153 9.14 4.88 -9.93
CA SER A 153 8.29 4.46 -11.05
C SER A 153 7.50 3.25 -10.60
N VAL A 154 6.18 3.39 -10.52
CA VAL A 154 5.24 2.33 -10.13
C VAL A 154 4.19 2.12 -11.20
N PHE A 155 3.51 0.99 -11.15
CA PHE A 155 2.50 0.62 -12.12
C PHE A 155 1.14 0.43 -11.43
N ALA A 156 0.19 1.28 -11.79
CA ALA A 156 -1.19 1.21 -11.34
C ALA A 156 -2.04 0.39 -12.31
N SER A 157 -3.05 -0.33 -11.81
CA SER A 157 -4.01 -1.03 -12.65
C SER A 157 -4.89 -0.06 -13.46
N GLU A 158 -5.55 -0.54 -14.52
CA GLU A 158 -6.50 0.26 -15.32
C GLU A 158 -7.65 0.82 -14.47
N TYR A 159 -8.08 0.09 -13.43
CA TYR A 159 -9.15 0.54 -12.52
C TYR A 159 -8.68 1.62 -11.54
N ASP A 160 -7.42 1.54 -11.11
CA ASP A 160 -6.85 2.46 -10.14
C ASP A 160 -6.37 3.75 -10.82
N ALA A 161 -5.95 3.66 -12.08
CA ALA A 161 -5.41 4.79 -12.83
C ALA A 161 -6.40 5.96 -12.97
N ASP A 162 -7.71 5.67 -13.06
CA ASP A 162 -8.77 6.68 -13.12
C ASP A 162 -8.96 7.47 -11.81
N LEU A 163 -8.43 6.93 -10.69
CA LEU A 163 -8.49 7.58 -9.38
C LEU A 163 -7.26 8.46 -9.11
N LEU A 164 -6.25 8.37 -9.97
CA LEU A 164 -4.97 9.06 -9.77
C LEU A 164 -4.98 10.44 -10.43
N ASP A 165 -4.47 11.41 -9.66
CA ASP A 165 -4.26 12.78 -10.10
C ASP A 165 -2.83 13.25 -9.81
N LEU A 166 -2.40 14.28 -10.53
CA LEU A 166 -1.10 14.92 -10.29
C LEU A 166 -1.08 15.59 -8.91
N SER A 167 0.08 15.60 -8.28
CA SER A 167 0.32 16.16 -6.95
C SER A 167 -0.32 15.42 -5.77
N GLN A 168 -0.96 14.28 -6.01
CA GLN A 168 -1.38 13.41 -4.91
C GLN A 168 -0.16 12.97 -4.10
N LYS A 169 -0.34 12.90 -2.78
CA LYS A 169 0.68 12.42 -1.87
C LYS A 169 0.83 10.91 -1.99
N ALA A 170 2.06 10.45 -1.86
CA ALA A 170 2.37 9.03 -1.85
C ALA A 170 3.31 8.71 -0.68
N THR A 171 3.01 7.64 0.02
CA THR A 171 3.91 6.99 0.97
C THR A 171 4.63 5.87 0.23
N ILE A 172 5.96 5.89 0.24
CA ILE A 172 6.80 4.92 -0.47
C ILE A 172 7.51 4.04 0.55
N GLU A 173 7.42 2.74 0.35
CA GLU A 173 8.15 1.74 1.11
C GLU A 173 9.18 1.05 0.22
N LEU A 174 10.43 0.94 0.72
CA LEU A 174 11.50 0.13 0.14
C LEU A 174 11.71 -1.11 1.01
N ASP A 175 11.13 -2.24 0.64
CA ASP A 175 11.13 -3.49 1.41
C ASP A 175 12.54 -3.96 1.77
N ALA A 176 13.48 -3.81 0.83
CA ALA A 176 14.85 -4.30 0.99
C ALA A 176 15.62 -3.66 2.16
N ILE A 177 15.21 -2.48 2.62
CA ILE A 177 15.86 -1.73 3.70
C ILE A 177 14.89 -1.27 4.79
N ASN A 178 13.61 -1.71 4.73
CA ASN A 178 12.51 -1.31 5.64
C ASN A 178 12.44 0.23 5.81
N ALA A 179 12.52 0.96 4.71
CA ALA A 179 12.52 2.42 4.74
C ALA A 179 11.22 2.96 4.16
N VAL A 180 10.58 3.88 4.89
CA VAL A 180 9.35 4.58 4.48
C VAL A 180 9.67 6.07 4.33
N PHE A 181 9.19 6.68 3.24
CA PHE A 181 9.37 8.10 2.96
C PHE A 181 8.26 8.63 2.05
N GLU A 182 8.13 9.93 1.98
CA GLU A 182 7.06 10.60 1.26
C GLU A 182 7.49 11.04 -0.14
N GLY A 183 6.51 11.06 -1.05
CA GLY A 183 6.62 11.57 -2.40
C GLY A 183 5.34 12.22 -2.89
N ALA A 184 5.34 12.66 -4.13
CA ALA A 184 4.15 13.19 -4.80
C ALA A 184 4.11 12.72 -6.27
N VAL A 185 2.92 12.44 -6.76
CA VAL A 185 2.70 12.06 -8.17
C VAL A 185 3.05 13.23 -9.09
N ILE A 186 3.96 13.01 -10.03
CA ILE A 186 4.39 14.02 -11.02
C ILE A 186 4.00 13.68 -12.45
N SER A 187 3.70 12.40 -12.73
CA SER A 187 3.30 11.96 -14.07
C SER A 187 2.47 10.70 -13.99
N ILE A 188 1.46 10.62 -14.85
CA ILE A 188 0.63 9.43 -15.05
C ILE A 188 0.69 9.10 -16.54
N GLY A 189 1.15 7.89 -16.87
CA GLY A 189 1.32 7.43 -18.23
C GLY A 189 -0.01 7.38 -18.99
N GLN A 190 0.00 7.83 -20.24
CA GLN A 190 -1.17 7.81 -21.11
C GLN A 190 -1.27 6.52 -21.94
N VAL A 191 -0.22 5.70 -21.91
CA VAL A 191 -0.14 4.45 -22.68
C VAL A 191 0.00 3.30 -21.70
N ALA A 192 -0.90 2.33 -21.82
CA ALA A 192 -0.85 1.15 -20.99
C ALA A 192 0.32 0.25 -21.38
N ASN A 193 1.09 -0.19 -20.40
CA ASN A 193 2.00 -1.30 -20.53
C ASN A 193 1.25 -2.60 -20.31
N SER A 194 1.47 -3.60 -21.16
CA SER A 194 0.85 -4.91 -21.00
C SER A 194 1.89 -5.92 -20.52
N VAL A 195 1.78 -6.32 -19.26
CA VAL A 195 2.63 -7.35 -18.68
C VAL A 195 1.74 -8.57 -18.39
N SER A 196 2.04 -9.70 -19.06
CA SER A 196 1.27 -10.96 -18.91
C SER A 196 -0.25 -10.80 -19.15
N GLY A 197 -0.64 -9.88 -20.07
CA GLY A 197 -2.04 -9.62 -20.41
C GLY A 197 -2.78 -8.66 -19.45
N ILE A 198 -2.13 -8.18 -18.41
CA ILE A 198 -2.67 -7.16 -17.49
C ILE A 198 -2.21 -5.79 -17.96
N LYS A 199 -3.16 -4.87 -18.15
CA LYS A 199 -2.88 -3.48 -18.51
C LYS A 199 -2.57 -2.70 -17.26
N GLN A 200 -1.46 -1.98 -17.29
CA GLN A 200 -0.99 -1.14 -16.20
C GLN A 200 -0.48 0.19 -16.76
N TYR A 201 -0.66 1.24 -16.00
CA TYR A 201 -0.17 2.59 -16.34
C TYR A 201 1.00 2.95 -15.45
N GLU A 202 2.07 3.46 -16.05
CA GLU A 202 3.23 3.92 -15.30
C GLU A 202 2.88 5.22 -14.57
N VAL A 203 3.19 5.27 -13.28
CA VAL A 203 3.03 6.45 -12.42
C VAL A 203 4.39 6.82 -11.87
N LEU A 204 4.81 8.06 -12.10
CA LEU A 204 6.07 8.59 -11.58
C LEU A 204 5.78 9.41 -10.33
N VAL A 205 6.45 9.06 -9.25
CA VAL A 205 6.38 9.75 -7.96
C VAL A 205 7.72 10.41 -7.70
N GLU A 206 7.74 11.73 -7.58
CA GLU A 206 8.94 12.49 -7.19
C GLU A 206 9.22 12.31 -5.71
N VAL A 207 10.47 12.11 -5.37
CA VAL A 207 10.94 12.02 -3.98
C VAL A 207 12.02 13.07 -3.73
N LYS A 208 11.90 13.82 -2.65
CA LYS A 208 12.85 14.89 -2.32
C LYS A 208 14.20 14.36 -1.84
N LYS A 209 14.17 13.21 -1.15
CA LYS A 209 15.35 12.60 -0.56
C LYS A 209 15.14 11.11 -0.39
N ILE A 210 16.08 10.33 -0.88
CA ILE A 210 16.10 8.88 -0.67
C ILE A 210 16.78 8.55 0.68
N PRO A 211 16.33 7.49 1.38
CA PRO A 211 16.95 7.04 2.62
C PRO A 211 18.38 6.52 2.39
N ALA A 212 19.18 6.54 3.45
CA ALA A 212 20.53 6.00 3.40
C ALA A 212 20.48 4.49 3.10
N GLY A 213 21.34 4.04 2.19
CA GLY A 213 21.40 2.64 1.75
C GLY A 213 20.46 2.32 0.58
N ALA A 214 19.58 3.22 0.18
CA ALA A 214 18.76 3.05 -1.01
C ALA A 214 19.63 3.08 -2.28
N ARG A 215 19.28 2.22 -3.23
CA ARG A 215 19.94 2.11 -4.54
C ARG A 215 18.90 2.11 -5.64
N PHE A 216 19.20 2.74 -6.74
CA PHE A 216 18.34 2.67 -7.93
C PHE A 216 18.18 1.22 -8.39
N GLY A 217 16.96 0.87 -8.82
CA GLY A 217 16.56 -0.50 -9.14
C GLY A 217 16.02 -1.30 -7.95
N MET A 218 16.04 -0.77 -6.71
CA MET A 218 15.37 -1.42 -5.59
C MET A 218 13.86 -1.39 -5.79
N SER A 219 13.19 -2.51 -5.45
CA SER A 219 11.74 -2.60 -5.45
C SER A 219 11.14 -1.62 -4.46
N ALA A 220 10.03 -1.01 -4.85
CA ALA A 220 9.30 -0.03 -4.08
C ALA A 220 7.81 -0.27 -4.21
N THR A 221 7.08 -0.07 -3.11
CA THR A 221 5.62 0.02 -3.10
C THR A 221 5.25 1.46 -2.80
N ALA A 222 4.36 2.05 -3.59
CA ALA A 222 3.80 3.37 -3.33
C ALA A 222 2.31 3.25 -2.99
N GLU A 223 1.92 3.78 -1.84
CA GLU A 223 0.53 3.99 -1.44
C GLU A 223 0.17 5.44 -1.73
N ILE A 224 -0.63 5.66 -2.78
CA ILE A 224 -1.01 6.99 -3.28
C ILE A 224 -2.37 7.36 -2.68
N GLU A 225 -2.44 8.50 -1.98
CA GLU A 225 -3.67 9.01 -1.40
C GLU A 225 -4.60 9.51 -2.52
N VAL A 226 -5.75 8.83 -2.71
CA VAL A 226 -6.73 9.21 -3.75
C VAL A 226 -7.92 9.98 -3.18
N GLU A 227 -8.33 9.65 -1.96
CA GLU A 227 -9.39 10.37 -1.25
C GLU A 227 -8.98 10.55 0.22
N ARG A 228 -9.32 11.70 0.80
CA ARG A 228 -9.04 12.01 2.20
C ARG A 228 -10.15 12.87 2.79
N ALA A 229 -10.58 12.52 3.99
CA ALA A 229 -11.39 13.37 4.85
C ALA A 229 -10.73 13.46 6.21
N ASP A 230 -10.53 14.68 6.69
CA ASP A 230 -9.96 14.97 8.00
C ASP A 230 -11.04 15.45 8.97
N ASP A 231 -10.87 15.11 10.26
CA ASP A 231 -11.77 15.52 11.34
C ASP A 231 -13.22 15.04 11.14
N VAL A 232 -13.38 13.81 10.63
CA VAL A 232 -14.68 13.16 10.39
C VAL A 232 -14.92 12.02 11.38
N LEU A 233 -16.19 11.72 11.66
CA LEU A 233 -16.54 10.54 12.43
C LEU A 233 -16.28 9.31 11.59
N ALA A 234 -15.51 8.37 12.12
CA ALA A 234 -15.19 7.16 11.42
C ALA A 234 -15.26 5.93 12.33
N ILE A 235 -15.52 4.80 11.70
CA ILE A 235 -15.57 3.50 12.37
C ILE A 235 -14.78 2.45 11.56
N PRO A 236 -14.27 1.39 12.20
CA PRO A 236 -13.70 0.25 11.47
C PRO A 236 -14.73 -0.38 10.54
N MET A 237 -14.30 -0.82 9.35
CA MET A 237 -15.19 -1.51 8.40
C MET A 237 -15.82 -2.77 9.01
N SER A 238 -15.14 -3.42 9.97
CA SER A 238 -15.65 -4.59 10.68
C SER A 238 -16.88 -4.31 11.55
N ALA A 239 -17.18 -3.04 11.83
CA ALA A 239 -18.36 -2.63 12.59
C ALA A 239 -19.64 -2.52 11.74
N LEU A 240 -19.51 -2.50 10.41
CA LEU A 240 -20.66 -2.51 9.50
C LEU A 240 -21.29 -3.91 9.43
N ILE A 241 -22.60 -3.98 9.51
CA ILE A 241 -23.36 -5.23 9.47
C ILE A 241 -24.37 -5.23 8.32
N GLY A 242 -24.64 -6.43 7.79
CA GLY A 242 -25.69 -6.64 6.79
C GLY A 242 -25.36 -6.10 5.40
N GLU A 243 -26.38 -6.10 4.53
CA GLU A 243 -26.30 -5.53 3.17
C GLU A 243 -26.58 -4.01 3.16
N LEU A 244 -27.29 -3.51 4.15
CA LEU A 244 -27.51 -2.08 4.38
C LEU A 244 -26.43 -1.57 5.34
N PRO A 245 -26.07 -0.29 5.24
CA PRO A 245 -25.06 0.30 6.12
C PRO A 245 -25.66 0.51 7.53
N GLU A 246 -25.57 -0.51 8.36
CA GLU A 246 -26.04 -0.53 9.75
C GLU A 246 -24.87 -0.80 10.69
N VAL A 247 -24.97 -0.28 11.90
CA VAL A 247 -24.02 -0.50 13.00
C VAL A 247 -24.76 -0.84 14.28
N GLN A 248 -24.10 -1.57 15.17
CA GLN A 248 -24.60 -1.82 16.51
C GLN A 248 -23.88 -0.91 17.51
N ILE A 249 -24.65 -0.16 18.27
CA ILE A 249 -24.14 0.75 19.30
C ILE A 249 -24.45 0.14 20.66
N LEU A 250 -23.45 0.11 21.52
CA LEU A 250 -23.61 -0.30 22.92
C LEU A 250 -24.01 0.93 23.75
N ARG A 251 -25.24 0.96 24.22
CA ARG A 251 -25.72 1.97 25.16
C ARG A 251 -25.71 1.43 26.57
N ASN A 252 -25.08 2.14 27.48
CA ASN A 252 -25.14 1.81 28.91
C ASN A 252 -26.35 2.55 29.55
N ASP A 253 -27.31 1.79 30.00
CA ASP A 253 -28.42 2.37 30.77
C ASP A 253 -27.96 2.74 32.20
N SER A 254 -28.64 3.73 32.78
CA SER A 254 -28.42 4.21 34.16
C SER A 254 -28.55 3.11 35.22
N GLY A 255 -29.08 1.92 34.87
CA GLY A 255 -29.23 0.75 35.71
C GLY A 255 -28.09 -0.28 35.60
N GLY A 256 -27.07 -0.06 34.79
CA GLY A 256 -25.92 -0.98 34.59
C GLY A 256 -26.20 -2.13 33.61
N ALA A 257 -27.35 -2.12 32.90
CA ALA A 257 -27.58 -3.03 31.78
C ALA A 257 -27.07 -2.41 30.49
N SER A 258 -26.29 -3.18 29.72
CA SER A 258 -25.85 -2.77 28.38
C SER A 258 -26.93 -3.17 27.37
N GLU A 259 -27.47 -2.23 26.64
CA GLU A 259 -28.41 -2.44 25.54
C GLU A 259 -27.72 -2.25 24.20
N VAL A 260 -27.99 -3.16 23.26
CA VAL A 260 -27.49 -3.09 21.89
C VAL A 260 -28.56 -2.48 20.98
N GLU A 261 -28.29 -1.32 20.41
CA GLU A 261 -29.15 -0.63 19.45
C GLU A 261 -28.58 -0.76 18.06
N THR A 262 -29.39 -1.20 17.08
CA THR A 262 -28.99 -1.20 15.66
C THR A 262 -29.43 0.11 15.02
N VAL A 263 -28.48 0.83 14.42
CA VAL A 263 -28.68 2.14 13.82
C VAL A 263 -28.26 2.10 12.36
N THR A 264 -29.12 2.62 11.48
CA THR A 264 -28.77 2.84 10.06
C THR A 264 -27.90 4.08 9.97
N VAL A 265 -26.77 3.98 9.23
CA VAL A 265 -25.81 5.06 9.05
C VAL A 265 -25.69 5.48 7.59
N VAL A 266 -25.24 6.70 7.35
CA VAL A 266 -24.89 7.15 6.01
C VAL A 266 -23.37 7.21 5.90
N LEU A 267 -22.83 6.47 4.93
CA LEU A 267 -21.40 6.37 4.70
C LEU A 267 -20.90 7.55 3.87
N GLY A 268 -19.72 8.04 4.19
CA GLY A 268 -18.92 8.93 3.36
C GLY A 268 -17.80 8.15 2.66
N ILE A 269 -16.55 8.65 2.78
CA ILE A 269 -15.36 8.01 2.20
C ILE A 269 -15.12 6.65 2.84
N LYS A 270 -14.90 5.65 1.97
CA LYS A 270 -14.44 4.33 2.39
C LYS A 270 -12.93 4.28 2.25
N GLY A 271 -12.24 4.43 3.38
CA GLY A 271 -10.79 4.29 3.46
C GLY A 271 -10.35 2.83 3.51
N ASP A 272 -9.05 2.60 3.76
CA ASP A 272 -8.46 1.26 3.75
C ASP A 272 -8.85 0.42 4.98
N SER A 273 -9.04 1.04 6.13
CA SER A 273 -9.41 0.37 7.39
C SER A 273 -10.63 0.98 8.08
N LEU A 274 -10.85 2.27 7.87
CA LEU A 274 -11.94 3.04 8.45
C LEU A 274 -12.90 3.50 7.35
N VAL A 275 -14.16 3.69 7.74
CA VAL A 275 -15.19 4.29 6.90
C VAL A 275 -15.75 5.53 7.59
N GLU A 276 -15.84 6.62 6.83
CA GLU A 276 -16.48 7.85 7.29
C GLU A 276 -17.99 7.64 7.48
N ILE A 277 -18.51 8.18 8.56
CA ILE A 277 -19.96 8.22 8.83
C ILE A 277 -20.41 9.67 8.83
N THR A 278 -21.24 10.01 7.85
CA THR A 278 -21.77 11.38 7.71
C THR A 278 -23.03 11.64 8.53
N SER A 279 -23.76 10.58 8.89
CA SER A 279 -24.91 10.64 9.80
C SER A 279 -25.30 9.29 10.38
N GLY A 280 -26.00 9.31 11.50
CA GLY A 280 -26.51 8.11 12.19
C GLY A 280 -25.85 7.83 13.54
N ILE A 281 -24.63 8.31 13.76
CA ILE A 281 -23.90 8.16 15.03
C ILE A 281 -23.31 9.51 15.47
N ALA A 282 -22.91 9.59 16.73
CA ALA A 282 -22.28 10.76 17.35
C ALA A 282 -20.91 10.42 17.92
N ALA A 283 -20.09 11.47 18.11
CA ALA A 283 -18.81 11.31 18.81
C ALA A 283 -19.06 10.81 20.25
N GLY A 284 -18.28 9.82 20.68
CA GLY A 284 -18.41 9.16 21.97
C GLY A 284 -19.34 7.93 21.98
N ASP A 285 -20.05 7.64 20.87
CA ASP A 285 -20.79 6.38 20.75
C ASP A 285 -19.82 5.19 20.74
N LEU A 286 -20.24 4.09 21.40
CA LEU A 286 -19.47 2.84 21.41
C LEU A 286 -20.05 1.89 20.36
N VAL A 287 -19.37 1.73 19.25
CA VAL A 287 -19.79 0.85 18.14
C VAL A 287 -19.18 -0.53 18.35
N ILE A 288 -20.00 -1.58 18.19
CA ILE A 288 -19.56 -2.96 18.35
C ILE A 288 -18.82 -3.40 17.10
N THR A 289 -17.56 -3.84 17.27
CA THR A 289 -16.70 -4.37 16.21
C THR A 289 -16.58 -5.89 16.23
N GLY A 290 -16.95 -6.52 17.35
CA GLY A 290 -16.91 -7.98 17.53
C GLY A 290 -17.63 -8.43 18.79
N ILE A 291 -17.96 -9.72 18.84
CA ILE A 291 -18.52 -10.39 20.01
C ILE A 291 -17.74 -11.68 20.22
N ASP A 292 -17.10 -11.83 21.40
CA ASP A 292 -16.27 -13.01 21.75
C ASP A 292 -15.25 -13.37 20.65
N GLY A 293 -14.62 -12.36 20.01
CA GLY A 293 -13.65 -12.55 18.93
C GLY A 293 -14.26 -12.92 17.56
N LYS A 294 -15.57 -12.81 17.39
CA LYS A 294 -16.29 -12.97 16.12
C LYS A 294 -16.78 -11.63 15.59
N ILE A 295 -16.68 -11.44 14.27
CA ILE A 295 -17.20 -10.23 13.61
C ILE A 295 -18.73 -10.26 13.63
N PRO A 296 -19.44 -9.12 13.89
CA PRO A 296 -20.91 -9.07 13.99
C PRO A 296 -21.66 -9.70 12.81
N ALA A 297 -21.12 -9.64 11.60
CA ALA A 297 -21.72 -10.21 10.39
C ALA A 297 -21.82 -11.75 10.40
N GLU A 298 -20.95 -12.45 11.14
CA GLU A 298 -20.98 -13.92 11.23
C GLU A 298 -22.10 -14.44 12.14
N ILE A 299 -22.73 -13.59 12.94
CA ILE A 299 -23.73 -13.99 13.94
C ILE A 299 -25.14 -14.02 13.34
N GLN A 300 -25.40 -13.38 12.21
CA GLN A 300 -26.74 -13.25 11.63
C GLN A 300 -27.20 -14.38 10.71
N PHE A 301 -26.34 -15.31 10.30
CA PHE A 301 -26.76 -16.44 9.46
C PHE A 301 -26.97 -17.71 10.27
N GLY A 302 -28.03 -17.72 11.07
CA GLY A 302 -28.68 -18.99 11.39
C GLY A 302 -29.30 -19.55 10.10
N PRO A 303 -29.30 -20.89 9.90
CA PRO A 303 -29.92 -21.47 8.72
C PRO A 303 -31.38 -21.02 8.62
N PRO A 304 -31.90 -20.71 7.43
CA PRO A 304 -33.30 -20.34 7.27
C PRO A 304 -34.18 -21.44 7.88
N ARG A 305 -35.07 -21.06 8.79
CA ARG A 305 -36.07 -21.96 9.34
C ARG A 305 -36.81 -22.55 8.15
N GLY A 306 -36.61 -23.83 7.91
CA GLY A 306 -37.30 -24.58 6.88
C GLY A 306 -38.80 -24.34 6.95
N ALA A 307 -39.35 -23.91 5.83
CA ALA A 307 -40.78 -23.86 5.63
C ALA A 307 -41.34 -25.26 5.91
N GLY A 308 -42.15 -25.36 6.96
CA GLY A 308 -42.85 -26.59 7.29
C GLY A 308 -43.66 -27.05 6.09
N ASN A 309 -43.36 -28.25 5.64
CA ASN A 309 -44.12 -28.96 4.63
C ASN A 309 -45.43 -29.36 5.28
N ASN A 310 -46.51 -28.61 5.00
CA ASN A 310 -47.87 -29.08 5.22
C ASN A 310 -48.35 -29.71 3.91
N GLY A 311 -48.49 -31.03 3.92
CA GLY A 311 -49.09 -31.79 2.87
C GLY A 311 -49.18 -33.24 3.33
#